data_baa704b76377a689ed8aa307c53ec225
#
_entry.id   baa704b76377a689ed8aa307c53ec225
#
_cell.length_a   1.000
_cell.length_b   1.000
_cell.length_c   1.000
_cell.angle_alpha   90.00
_cell.angle_beta   90.00
_cell.angle_gamma   90.00
#
_symmetry.space_group_name_H-M   'P 1'
#
loop_
_entity.id
_entity.type
_entity.pdbx_description
1 polymer ?
#
loop_
_entity_poly.entity_id
_entity_poly.type
_entity_poly.pdbx_seq_one_letter_code
_entity_poly.pdbx_strand_id
1 'polypeptide(L)'
;ACLRVGDRTAGLLAVQITGLLISPISWSHHWVWVLPLLLWCLFGPRQRVPAVRGLAIVWFIATCSYVVSLLIALQYIDQPASRPGWQSALGVVYPLLGVITLVVLGVLAIRTTAPSGPNSSDPVTPPDTESTRSA
;
A
#
# COMPACT_ATOMS: atom_id res chain seq x y z
N ALA A 1 1.37 -3.17 11.58
CA ALA A 1 0.00 -3.59 11.25
C ALA A 1 0.01 -4.71 10.19
N CYS A 2 0.53 -4.47 8.96
CA CYS A 2 0.55 -5.48 7.88
C CYS A 2 1.27 -6.80 8.25
N LEU A 3 2.33 -6.74 9.04
CA LEU A 3 3.06 -7.93 9.50
C LEU A 3 2.22 -8.82 10.42
N ARG A 4 1.36 -8.22 11.25
CA ARG A 4 0.43 -8.97 12.13
C ARG A 4 -0.68 -9.66 11.35
N VAL A 5 -0.99 -9.18 10.17
CA VAL A 5 -2.05 -9.72 9.29
C VAL A 5 -1.51 -10.81 8.35
N GLY A 6 -0.22 -11.16 8.45
CA GLY A 6 0.42 -12.19 7.63
C GLY A 6 0.81 -11.74 6.21
N ASP A 7 0.51 -10.51 5.81
CA ASP A 7 0.95 -9.95 4.54
C ASP A 7 2.31 -9.27 4.67
N ARG A 8 3.35 -10.08 4.70
CA ARG A 8 4.74 -9.62 4.84
C ARG A 8 5.17 -8.71 3.71
N THR A 9 4.71 -8.98 2.49
CA THR A 9 5.05 -8.19 1.31
C THR A 9 4.48 -6.78 1.41
N ALA A 10 3.22 -6.62 1.80
CA ALA A 10 2.62 -5.32 2.05
C ALA A 10 3.36 -4.54 3.15
N GLY A 11 3.83 -5.24 4.19
CA GLY A 11 4.63 -4.65 5.25
C GLY A 11 5.97 -4.11 4.74
N LEU A 12 6.68 -4.88 3.94
CA LEU A 12 7.95 -4.46 3.33
C LEU A 12 7.76 -3.27 2.38
N LEU A 13 6.73 -3.30 1.55
CA LEU A 13 6.40 -2.20 0.64
C LEU A 13 6.09 -0.91 1.41
N ALA A 14 5.34 -0.99 2.51
CA ALA A 14 5.06 0.15 3.36
C ALA A 14 6.35 0.77 3.94
N VAL A 15 7.27 -0.06 4.42
CA VAL A 15 8.57 0.40 4.93
C VAL A 15 9.39 1.09 3.85
N GLN A 16 9.47 0.49 2.65
CA GLN A 16 10.23 1.05 1.53
C GLN A 16 9.67 2.40 1.06
N ILE A 17 8.35 2.50 0.91
CA ILE A 17 7.69 3.75 0.50
C ILE A 17 7.87 4.82 1.58
N THR A 18 7.78 4.45 2.85
CA THR A 18 8.05 5.38 3.96
C THR A 18 9.50 5.88 3.90
N GLY A 19 10.45 5.00 3.67
CA GLY A 19 11.86 5.37 3.49
C GLY A 19 12.07 6.36 2.34
N LEU A 20 11.38 6.16 1.20
CA LEU A 20 11.43 7.09 0.07
C LEU A 20 10.86 8.47 0.39
N LEU A 21 9.79 8.53 1.17
CA LEU A 21 9.13 9.78 1.54
C LEU A 21 9.93 10.59 2.58
N ILE A 22 10.66 9.92 3.47
CA ILE A 22 11.46 10.56 4.51
C ILE A 22 12.83 10.97 3.98
N SER A 23 13.34 10.30 2.93
CA SER A 23 14.66 10.58 2.38
C SER A 23 14.71 11.98 1.75
N PRO A 24 15.62 12.86 2.19
CA PRO A 24 15.77 14.20 1.61
C PRO A 24 16.34 14.16 0.19
N ILE A 25 16.93 13.04 -0.20
CA ILE A 25 17.54 12.84 -1.54
C ILE A 25 16.91 11.58 -2.14
N SER A 26 15.72 11.73 -2.71
CA SER A 26 15.07 10.65 -3.46
C SER A 26 15.44 10.76 -4.94
N TRP A 27 16.51 10.08 -5.34
CA TRP A 27 16.89 9.95 -6.74
C TRP A 27 15.84 9.13 -7.50
N SER A 28 15.67 9.43 -8.78
CA SER A 28 14.68 8.77 -9.63
C SER A 28 14.80 7.23 -9.63
N HIS A 29 16.00 6.69 -9.48
CA HIS A 29 16.22 5.25 -9.41
C HIS A 29 15.69 4.59 -8.13
N HIS A 30 15.46 5.32 -7.05
CA HIS A 30 14.86 4.76 -5.84
C HIS A 30 13.37 4.40 -6.06
N TRP A 31 12.71 4.98 -7.05
CA TRP A 31 11.33 4.64 -7.38
C TRP A 31 11.17 3.28 -8.08
N VAL A 32 12.26 2.54 -8.29
CA VAL A 32 12.21 1.14 -8.75
C VAL A 32 11.34 0.25 -7.84
N TRP A 33 11.15 0.62 -6.58
CA TRP A 33 10.27 -0.05 -5.64
C TRP A 33 8.79 0.01 -6.01
N VAL A 34 8.40 0.86 -6.95
CA VAL A 34 7.07 0.84 -7.55
C VAL A 34 6.81 -0.47 -8.30
N LEU A 35 7.84 -1.10 -8.86
CA LEU A 35 7.69 -2.37 -9.59
C LEU A 35 7.20 -3.52 -8.69
N PRO A 36 7.83 -3.82 -7.55
CA PRO A 36 7.29 -4.78 -6.58
C PRO A 36 5.90 -4.40 -6.07
N LEU A 37 5.59 -3.10 -5.91
CA LEU A 37 4.26 -2.65 -5.54
C LEU A 37 3.23 -3.01 -6.61
N LEU A 38 3.52 -2.76 -7.89
CA LEU A 38 2.65 -3.12 -9.00
C LEU A 38 2.42 -4.63 -9.07
N LEU A 39 3.48 -5.43 -8.91
CA LEU A 39 3.36 -6.89 -8.87
C LEU A 39 2.47 -7.35 -7.71
N TRP A 40 2.63 -6.76 -6.52
CA TRP A 40 1.77 -7.07 -5.38
C TRP A 40 0.32 -6.66 -5.62
N CYS A 41 0.07 -5.50 -6.24
CA CYS A 41 -1.29 -5.06 -6.57
C CYS A 41 -1.97 -5.97 -7.60
N LEU A 42 -1.21 -6.49 -8.59
CA LEU A 42 -1.75 -7.30 -9.67
C LEU A 42 -1.90 -8.78 -9.31
N PHE A 43 -0.95 -9.33 -8.55
CA PHE A 43 -0.86 -10.78 -8.27
C PHE A 43 -0.94 -11.09 -6.77
N GLY A 44 -1.00 -10.08 -5.92
CA GLY A 44 -1.06 -10.26 -4.47
C GLY A 44 -2.42 -10.73 -3.96
N PRO A 45 -2.50 -11.08 -2.67
CA PRO A 45 -3.70 -11.66 -2.06
C PRO A 45 -4.91 -10.72 -2.09
N ARG A 46 -4.70 -9.43 -2.31
CA ARG A 46 -5.73 -8.38 -2.31
C ARG A 46 -6.00 -7.76 -3.68
N GLN A 47 -5.56 -8.40 -4.76
CA GLN A 47 -5.76 -7.95 -6.15
C GLN A 47 -7.22 -7.67 -6.53
N ARG A 48 -8.19 -8.31 -5.85
CA ARG A 48 -9.63 -8.12 -6.11
C ARG A 48 -10.22 -6.88 -5.44
N VAL A 49 -9.50 -6.25 -4.54
CA VAL A 49 -9.96 -5.04 -3.85
C VAL A 49 -9.92 -3.85 -4.81
N PRO A 50 -11.03 -3.13 -5.03
CA PRO A 50 -11.08 -2.03 -6.00
C PRO A 50 -10.02 -0.95 -5.75
N ALA A 51 -9.76 -0.62 -4.48
CA ALA A 51 -8.74 0.36 -4.11
C ALA A 51 -7.32 -0.10 -4.53
N VAL A 52 -7.02 -1.40 -4.44
CA VAL A 52 -5.73 -1.95 -4.85
C VAL A 52 -5.58 -1.91 -6.37
N ARG A 53 -6.65 -2.22 -7.10
CA ARG A 53 -6.66 -2.10 -8.57
C ARG A 53 -6.51 -0.66 -9.03
N GLY A 54 -7.24 0.27 -8.42
CA GLY A 54 -7.12 1.69 -8.69
C GLY A 54 -5.69 2.18 -8.45
N LEU A 55 -5.08 1.76 -7.35
CA LEU A 55 -3.69 2.08 -7.03
C LEU A 55 -2.72 1.56 -8.10
N ALA A 56 -2.90 0.32 -8.57
CA ALA A 56 -2.09 -0.26 -9.64
C ALA A 56 -2.20 0.55 -10.93
N ILE A 57 -3.41 0.93 -11.34
CA ILE A 57 -3.66 1.70 -12.57
C ILE A 57 -2.97 3.07 -12.47
N VAL A 58 -3.16 3.77 -11.37
CA VAL A 58 -2.59 5.13 -11.19
C VAL A 58 -1.06 5.07 -11.16
N TRP A 59 -0.47 4.11 -10.46
CA TRP A 59 0.98 3.92 -10.47
C TRP A 59 1.52 3.53 -11.84
N PHE A 60 0.82 2.66 -12.56
CA PHE A 60 1.19 2.27 -13.91
C PHE A 60 1.20 3.49 -14.84
N ILE A 61 0.14 4.30 -14.84
CA ILE A 61 0.06 5.53 -15.61
C ILE A 61 1.18 6.49 -15.23
N ALA A 62 1.40 6.75 -13.93
CA ALA A 62 2.44 7.65 -13.46
C ALA A 62 3.84 7.19 -13.92
N THR A 63 4.11 5.89 -13.87
CA THR A 63 5.39 5.32 -14.29
C THR A 63 5.58 5.39 -15.80
N CYS A 64 4.55 5.05 -16.58
CA CYS A 64 4.59 5.04 -18.03
C CYS A 64 4.55 6.44 -18.66
N SER A 65 4.10 7.46 -17.92
CA SER A 65 4.04 8.84 -18.42
C SER A 65 5.40 9.54 -18.50
N TYR A 66 6.49 8.86 -18.13
CA TYR A 66 7.88 9.41 -18.18
C TYR A 66 8.04 10.76 -17.49
N VAL A 67 7.20 11.12 -16.53
CA VAL A 67 7.21 12.42 -15.83
C VAL A 67 8.59 12.73 -15.25
N VAL A 68 9.26 11.75 -14.65
CA VAL A 68 10.59 11.93 -14.07
C VAL A 68 11.63 12.25 -15.14
N SER A 69 11.60 11.50 -16.25
CA SER A 69 12.53 11.74 -17.37
C SER A 69 12.30 13.09 -18.02
N LEU A 70 11.04 13.50 -18.16
CA LEU A 70 10.68 14.83 -18.66
C LEU A 70 11.18 15.95 -17.74
N LEU A 71 10.98 15.81 -16.43
CA LEU A 71 11.47 16.80 -15.46
C LEU A 71 12.98 16.91 -15.45
N ILE A 72 13.71 15.79 -15.56
CA ILE A 72 15.17 15.78 -15.65
C ILE A 72 15.62 16.47 -16.95
N ALA A 73 15.01 16.14 -18.09
CA ALA A 73 15.35 16.76 -19.37
C ALA A 73 15.14 18.27 -19.34
N LEU A 74 14.00 18.74 -18.80
CA LEU A 74 13.72 20.17 -18.66
C LEU A 74 14.69 20.87 -17.70
N GLN A 75 15.18 20.19 -16.68
CA GLN A 75 16.16 20.73 -15.75
C GLN A 75 17.53 20.94 -16.41
N TYR A 76 17.90 20.11 -17.39
CA TYR A 76 19.16 20.25 -18.14
C TYR A 76 19.10 21.29 -19.25
N ILE A 77 17.93 21.47 -19.87
CA ILE A 77 17.74 22.38 -21.01
C ILE A 77 17.54 23.81 -20.54
N ASP A 78 16.71 24.01 -19.52
CA ASP A 78 16.44 25.31 -18.92
C ASP A 78 16.93 25.31 -17.47
N GLN A 79 17.91 26.13 -17.16
CA GLN A 79 18.31 26.45 -15.79
C GLN A 79 17.71 27.81 -15.36
N PRO A 80 16.40 27.99 -15.30
CA PRO A 80 15.82 29.24 -14.84
C PRO A 80 16.01 29.36 -13.33
N ALA A 81 16.34 30.54 -12.88
CA ALA A 81 16.43 30.87 -11.46
C ALA A 81 15.09 30.65 -10.71
N SER A 82 13.99 30.56 -11.45
CA SER A 82 12.64 30.27 -10.94
C SER A 82 11.99 29.12 -11.74
N ARG A 83 11.67 28.03 -11.08
CA ARG A 83 10.91 26.92 -11.69
C ARG A 83 9.45 27.34 -11.89
N PRO A 84 8.87 27.16 -13.08
CA PRO A 84 7.44 27.41 -13.27
C PRO A 84 6.63 26.44 -12.40
N GLY A 85 5.50 26.92 -11.84
CA GLY A 85 4.70 26.19 -10.86
C GLY A 85 4.22 24.81 -11.31
N TRP A 86 4.00 24.59 -12.61
CA TRP A 86 3.60 23.31 -13.17
C TRP A 86 4.69 22.21 -13.03
N GLN A 87 5.99 22.58 -13.15
CA GLN A 87 7.09 21.63 -12.92
C GLN A 87 7.16 21.19 -11.46
N SER A 88 6.94 22.11 -10.54
CA SER A 88 6.85 21.80 -9.13
C SER A 88 5.65 20.88 -8.82
N ALA A 89 4.50 21.14 -9.44
CA ALA A 89 3.31 20.30 -9.31
C ALA A 89 3.56 18.86 -9.81
N LEU A 90 4.24 18.69 -10.95
CA LEU A 90 4.62 17.37 -11.45
C LEU A 90 5.59 16.64 -10.50
N GLY A 91 6.51 17.36 -9.89
CA GLY A 91 7.46 16.78 -8.91
C GLY A 91 6.79 16.21 -7.66
N VAL A 92 5.62 16.72 -7.29
CA VAL A 92 4.86 16.25 -6.12
C VAL A 92 4.05 14.98 -6.39
N VAL A 93 3.83 14.60 -7.65
CA VAL A 93 2.99 13.44 -8.03
C VAL A 93 3.45 12.14 -7.35
N TYR A 94 4.73 11.82 -7.42
CA TYR A 94 5.27 10.58 -6.83
C TYR A 94 5.18 10.55 -5.30
N PRO A 95 5.62 11.60 -4.57
CA PRO A 95 5.40 11.67 -3.13
C PRO A 95 3.92 11.55 -2.74
N LEU A 96 3.03 12.23 -3.45
CA LEU A 96 1.59 12.15 -3.18
C LEU A 96 1.05 10.72 -3.36
N LEU A 97 1.42 10.05 -4.44
CA LEU A 97 1.06 8.65 -4.67
C LEU A 97 1.64 7.72 -3.61
N GLY A 98 2.85 7.99 -3.13
CA GLY A 98 3.45 7.29 -2.01
C GLY A 98 2.60 7.40 -0.74
N VAL A 99 2.17 8.60 -0.38
CA VAL A 99 1.27 8.84 0.77
C VAL A 99 -0.06 8.11 0.59
N ILE A 100 -0.69 8.23 -0.58
CA ILE A 100 -1.95 7.52 -0.89
C ILE A 100 -1.75 6.00 -0.73
N THR A 101 -0.64 5.46 -1.20
CA THR A 101 -0.31 4.03 -1.04
C THR A 101 -0.24 3.62 0.42
N LEU A 102 0.44 4.40 1.27
CA LEU A 102 0.52 4.12 2.70
C LEU A 102 -0.86 4.15 3.37
N VAL A 103 -1.70 5.12 3.00
CA VAL A 103 -3.08 5.20 3.51
C VAL A 103 -3.88 3.96 3.11
N VAL A 104 -3.82 3.55 1.84
CA VAL A 104 -4.53 2.35 1.36
C VAL A 104 -4.05 1.10 2.10
N LEU A 105 -2.73 0.90 2.22
CA LEU A 105 -2.17 -0.24 2.94
C LEU A 105 -2.56 -0.22 4.43
N GLY A 106 -2.56 0.95 5.06
CA GLY A 106 -2.98 1.13 6.45
C GLY A 106 -4.46 0.77 6.67
N VAL A 107 -5.35 1.29 5.82
CA VAL A 107 -6.79 0.98 5.88
C VAL A 107 -7.05 -0.51 5.68
N LEU A 108 -6.37 -1.14 4.72
CA LEU A 108 -6.50 -2.57 4.48
C LEU A 108 -6.00 -3.40 5.67
N ALA A 109 -4.94 -2.97 6.34
CA ALA A 109 -4.43 -3.64 7.54
C ALA A 109 -5.41 -3.54 8.72
N ILE A 110 -6.03 -2.39 8.92
CA ILE A 110 -7.01 -2.17 10.00
C ILE A 110 -8.27 -3.02 9.77
N ARG A 111 -8.79 -3.05 8.54
CA ARG A 111 -10.01 -3.82 8.22
C ARG A 111 -9.87 -5.33 8.44
N THR A 112 -8.67 -5.87 8.31
CA THR A 112 -8.43 -7.30 8.54
C THR A 112 -8.16 -7.66 10.00
N THR A 113 -7.91 -6.67 10.87
CA THR A 113 -7.75 -6.87 12.30
C THR A 113 -9.04 -6.69 13.09
N ALA A 114 -10.15 -6.31 12.45
CA ALA A 114 -11.44 -6.24 13.11
C ALA A 114 -11.84 -7.65 13.58
N PRO A 115 -12.08 -7.86 14.88
CA PRO A 115 -12.47 -9.17 15.41
C PRO A 115 -13.80 -9.58 14.77
N SER A 116 -13.83 -10.78 14.18
CA SER A 116 -15.08 -11.43 13.84
C SER A 116 -15.89 -11.54 15.14
N GLY A 117 -17.08 -10.96 15.18
CA GLY A 117 -17.94 -11.04 16.36
C GLY A 117 -18.13 -12.51 16.77
N PRO A 118 -18.44 -12.77 18.04
CA PRO A 118 -18.61 -14.13 18.55
C PRO A 118 -19.62 -14.86 17.66
N ASN A 119 -19.19 -15.99 17.14
CA ASN A 119 -19.98 -16.84 16.28
C ASN A 119 -21.11 -17.43 17.16
N SER A 120 -22.32 -16.86 17.09
CA SER A 120 -23.50 -17.27 17.87
C SER A 120 -24.06 -18.64 17.43
N SER A 121 -23.27 -19.41 16.71
CA SER A 121 -23.64 -20.73 16.20
C SER A 121 -22.89 -21.89 16.86
N ASP A 122 -22.20 -21.68 17.98
CA ASP A 122 -21.77 -22.83 18.79
C ASP A 122 -23.00 -23.48 19.39
N PRO A 123 -23.33 -24.72 18.99
CA PRO A 123 -24.43 -25.45 19.63
C PRO A 123 -24.08 -25.62 21.12
N VAL A 124 -24.94 -25.04 21.96
CA VAL A 124 -24.91 -25.28 23.42
C VAL A 124 -24.98 -26.79 23.64
N THR A 125 -23.84 -27.40 23.91
CA THR A 125 -23.78 -28.79 24.35
C THR A 125 -24.51 -28.84 25.69
N PRO A 126 -25.62 -29.60 25.80
CA PRO A 126 -26.32 -29.74 27.09
C PRO A 126 -25.35 -30.36 28.10
N PRO A 127 -25.40 -29.97 29.38
CA PRO A 127 -24.57 -30.59 30.40
C PRO A 127 -24.97 -32.08 30.51
N ASP A 128 -23.95 -32.94 30.35
CA ASP A 128 -24.11 -34.37 30.55
C ASP A 128 -24.72 -34.60 31.94
N THR A 129 -25.95 -35.09 31.95
CA THR A 129 -26.59 -35.62 33.17
C THR A 129 -25.83 -36.85 33.59
N GLU A 130 -24.88 -36.65 34.47
CA GLU A 130 -24.15 -37.70 35.16
C GLU A 130 -25.14 -38.55 35.91
N SER A 131 -25.45 -39.71 35.31
CA SER A 131 -26.29 -40.74 35.86
C SER A 131 -25.62 -41.32 37.09
N THR A 132 -26.01 -40.81 38.27
CA THR A 132 -25.83 -41.48 39.54
C THR A 132 -26.57 -42.81 39.48
N ARG A 133 -25.86 -43.91 39.26
CA ARG A 133 -26.37 -45.29 39.52
C ARG A 133 -25.46 -45.92 40.53
N SER A 134 -25.84 -45.68 41.80
CA SER A 134 -25.42 -46.48 42.92
C SER A 134 -26.24 -47.73 42.92
N ALA A 135 -25.63 -48.88 43.01
CA ALA A 135 -26.05 -50.05 43.72
C ALA A 135 -24.91 -51.07 43.77
#